data_bc3e1063cd810700b5d66fd3c2a33c94
#
_entry.id   bc3e1063cd810700b5d66fd3c2a33c94
#
_cell.length_a   1.000
_cell.length_b   1.000
_cell.length_c   1.000
_cell.angle_alpha   90.00
_cell.angle_beta   90.00
_cell.angle_gamma   90.00
#
_symmetry.space_group_name_H-M   'P 1'
#
loop_
_entity.id
_entity.type
_entity.pdbx_description
1 polymer ?
#
loop_
_entity_poly.entity_id
_entity_poly.type
_entity_poly.pdbx_seq_one_letter_code
_entity_poly.pdbx_strand_id
1 'polypeptide(L)'
;MEAAVAYYEATGKDKLLKVMEGMAGHIIDRFGPDKLPGIPGHQEVEIGLMRMYHATGNEAYKKHARYFLEERGKNPAFFAEEAAKRDWNHFGMVPKDIKYNQSHATIYEQEEAVGHSVRAVYMYTAMADLAATEHDEKLFAACERLWNNMTEKKMYITGGIGSTVEGEAFTKEYELPNDMAYAETCASIGLVFFAKQMLKMSKNGKYADAMERELYNGIISGMQLDGKRFFYVNPLEVNPGVSGEIFGYKHVIPERPGWYACACCPPNLVRMVTSLGRYAWDEDDDVIYSHLFIGQEARLKKADIKVVSEYPWKGHVSYSITPKTGDEFAVAIHIPGYLKSFEVTLNGMRLKENSETKADVFYSYRDGYIYIKNKWHDNDVIEISFNMDIRVIYANTKVREDIGCAALQRGPVVYAFEGVDNDDDVQSLMIDVSRLNEAQIQTEAEGILKGAVLLDIPAVRLESSDALYSEKPPRQKSVIARAIPYYMWGNRGLNQMRVWMHTIYN
;
A
#
# COMPACT_ATOMS: atom_id res chain seq x y z
N MET A 1 17.86 14.36 3.18
CA MET A 1 18.73 13.20 2.89
C MET A 1 18.22 12.42 1.67
N GLU A 2 17.06 11.80 1.69
CA GLU A 2 16.58 10.97 0.57
C GLU A 2 16.50 11.68 -0.78
N ALA A 3 15.97 12.92 -0.84
CA ALA A 3 15.94 13.69 -2.07
C ALA A 3 17.34 13.97 -2.63
N ALA A 4 18.34 14.17 -1.76
CA ALA A 4 19.72 14.36 -2.17
C ALA A 4 20.34 13.10 -2.76
N VAL A 5 20.07 11.95 -2.13
CA VAL A 5 20.49 10.63 -2.67
C VAL A 5 19.81 10.36 -4.00
N ALA A 6 18.48 10.55 -4.09
CA ALA A 6 17.74 10.34 -5.34
C ALA A 6 18.27 11.23 -6.48
N TYR A 7 18.57 12.51 -6.19
CA TYR A 7 19.15 13.43 -7.16
C TYR A 7 20.55 12.99 -7.60
N TYR A 8 21.39 12.56 -6.67
CA TYR A 8 22.72 12.02 -6.96
C TYR A 8 22.65 10.77 -7.83
N GLU A 9 21.84 9.79 -7.46
CA GLU A 9 21.66 8.55 -8.22
C GLU A 9 21.14 8.80 -9.65
N ALA A 10 20.24 9.77 -9.82
CA ALA A 10 19.66 10.10 -11.12
C ALA A 10 20.57 10.92 -12.04
N THR A 11 21.48 11.73 -11.48
CA THR A 11 22.22 12.75 -12.26
C THR A 11 23.73 12.68 -12.12
N GLY A 12 24.27 11.94 -11.15
CA GLY A 12 25.68 11.93 -10.76
C GLY A 12 26.16 13.23 -10.07
N LYS A 13 25.26 14.21 -9.83
CA LYS A 13 25.61 15.50 -9.22
C LYS A 13 25.56 15.41 -7.70
N ASP A 14 26.69 15.65 -7.04
CA ASP A 14 26.91 15.41 -5.61
C ASP A 14 26.75 16.64 -4.69
N LYS A 15 26.54 17.84 -5.24
CA LYS A 15 26.47 19.08 -4.44
C LYS A 15 25.44 19.04 -3.32
N LEU A 16 24.24 18.56 -3.62
CA LEU A 16 23.16 18.44 -2.61
C LEU A 16 23.48 17.32 -1.62
N LEU A 17 24.06 16.21 -2.09
CA LEU A 17 24.50 15.11 -1.24
C LEU A 17 25.52 15.60 -0.21
N LYS A 18 26.54 16.35 -0.62
CA LYS A 18 27.56 16.94 0.28
C LYS A 18 26.96 17.86 1.35
N VAL A 19 25.93 18.63 1.00
CA VAL A 19 25.20 19.44 2.01
C VAL A 19 24.53 18.53 3.03
N MET A 20 23.91 17.44 2.58
CA MET A 20 23.24 16.49 3.48
C MET A 20 24.23 15.66 4.30
N GLU A 21 25.43 15.38 3.79
CA GLU A 21 26.52 14.79 4.58
C GLU A 21 26.92 15.70 5.75
N GLY A 22 27.01 17.00 5.53
CA GLY A 22 27.23 17.98 6.61
C GLY A 22 26.11 17.99 7.66
N MET A 23 24.85 17.90 7.23
CA MET A 23 23.71 17.80 8.14
C MET A 23 23.71 16.49 8.91
N ALA A 24 23.97 15.36 8.26
CA ALA A 24 24.08 14.06 8.90
C ALA A 24 25.23 14.04 9.92
N GLY A 25 26.38 14.62 9.56
CA GLY A 25 27.51 14.81 10.48
C GLY A 25 27.13 15.60 11.71
N HIS A 26 26.41 16.72 11.56
CA HIS A 26 25.93 17.50 12.69
C HIS A 26 24.98 16.70 13.62
N ILE A 27 24.08 15.90 13.07
CA ILE A 27 23.19 15.01 13.85
C ILE A 27 24.04 14.01 14.62
N ILE A 28 24.99 13.34 13.95
CA ILE A 28 25.87 12.34 14.54
C ILE A 28 26.76 12.94 15.63
N ASP A 29 27.25 14.15 15.43
CA ASP A 29 28.07 14.86 16.44
C ASP A 29 27.27 15.29 17.66
N ARG A 30 25.98 15.56 17.49
CA ARG A 30 25.10 16.07 18.55
C ARG A 30 24.51 14.96 19.41
N PHE A 31 24.05 13.87 18.78
CA PHE A 31 23.33 12.78 19.42
C PHE A 31 24.17 11.49 19.50
N GLY A 32 23.98 10.68 20.51
CA GLY A 32 24.68 9.40 20.64
C GLY A 32 24.80 8.92 22.08
N PRO A 33 25.36 7.70 22.30
CA PRO A 33 25.49 7.10 23.64
C PRO A 33 26.25 7.98 24.64
N ASP A 34 27.34 8.60 24.17
CA ASP A 34 28.22 9.46 24.99
C ASP A 34 28.00 10.96 24.73
N LYS A 35 26.85 11.31 24.11
CA LYS A 35 26.46 12.66 23.70
C LYS A 35 25.10 13.01 24.26
N LEU A 36 24.42 14.01 23.67
CA LEU A 36 23.04 14.31 24.05
C LEU A 36 22.16 13.07 23.71
N PRO A 37 21.49 12.47 24.70
CA PRO A 37 20.52 11.44 24.41
C PRO A 37 19.35 12.03 23.62
N GLY A 38 18.89 11.34 22.59
CA GLY A 38 17.79 11.83 21.77
C GLY A 38 17.32 10.79 20.79
N ILE A 39 16.02 10.84 20.52
CA ILE A 39 15.33 10.08 19.46
C ILE A 39 14.50 11.04 18.63
N PRO A 40 14.37 10.86 17.32
CA PRO A 40 13.54 11.74 16.49
C PRO A 40 12.06 11.62 16.85
N GLY A 41 11.35 12.73 16.84
CA GLY A 41 9.90 12.74 17.05
C GLY A 41 9.15 12.07 15.90
N HIS A 42 9.61 12.27 14.67
CA HIS A 42 9.14 11.56 13.49
C HIS A 42 10.24 10.63 12.97
N GLN A 43 9.91 9.35 12.82
CA GLN A 43 10.84 8.29 12.41
C GLN A 43 11.05 8.28 10.90
N GLU A 44 11.75 9.25 10.38
CA GLU A 44 12.09 9.34 8.96
C GLU A 44 13.59 9.57 8.73
N VAL A 45 14.27 10.13 9.73
CA VAL A 45 15.71 10.38 9.64
C VAL A 45 16.51 9.08 9.54
N GLU A 46 16.02 8.00 10.15
CA GLU A 46 16.62 6.67 10.09
C GLU A 46 16.62 6.13 8.65
N ILE A 47 15.51 6.31 7.91
CA ILE A 47 15.44 5.97 6.47
C ILE A 47 16.45 6.83 5.69
N GLY A 48 16.48 8.13 5.98
CA GLY A 48 17.42 9.06 5.34
C GLY A 48 18.88 8.67 5.56
N LEU A 49 19.25 8.28 6.77
CA LEU A 49 20.59 7.82 7.12
C LEU A 49 20.95 6.49 6.43
N MET A 50 20.04 5.53 6.38
CA MET A 50 20.24 4.28 5.65
C MET A 50 20.42 4.52 4.15
N ARG A 51 19.63 5.43 3.55
CA ARG A 51 19.79 5.84 2.15
C ARG A 51 21.16 6.48 1.90
N MET A 52 21.63 7.35 2.81
CA MET A 52 22.96 7.94 2.74
C MET A 52 24.06 6.87 2.84
N TYR A 53 23.88 5.87 3.74
CA TYR A 53 24.81 4.75 3.85
C TYR A 53 24.91 3.98 2.53
N HIS A 54 23.80 3.57 1.94
CA HIS A 54 23.79 2.83 0.67
C HIS A 54 24.41 3.61 -0.49
N ALA A 55 24.26 4.93 -0.50
CA ALA A 55 24.82 5.78 -1.56
C ALA A 55 26.31 6.08 -1.40
N THR A 56 26.83 6.12 -0.17
CA THR A 56 28.20 6.60 0.12
C THR A 56 29.13 5.55 0.71
N GLY A 57 28.58 4.45 1.24
CA GLY A 57 29.35 3.46 2.00
C GLY A 57 29.81 3.92 3.38
N ASN A 58 29.39 5.11 3.85
CA ASN A 58 29.83 5.63 5.13
C ASN A 58 29.09 4.96 6.30
N GLU A 59 29.82 4.08 7.00
CA GLU A 59 29.33 3.29 8.14
C GLU A 59 28.75 4.13 9.30
N ALA A 60 29.15 5.40 9.44
CA ALA A 60 28.65 6.26 10.51
C ALA A 60 27.14 6.51 10.37
N TYR A 61 26.61 6.57 9.16
CA TYR A 61 25.17 6.76 8.92
C TYR A 61 24.35 5.55 9.37
N LYS A 62 24.77 4.33 8.99
CA LYS A 62 24.12 3.09 9.41
C LYS A 62 24.15 2.92 10.93
N LYS A 63 25.34 3.13 11.55
CA LYS A 63 25.49 3.07 13.01
C LYS A 63 24.58 4.05 13.74
N HIS A 64 24.38 5.24 13.18
CA HIS A 64 23.54 6.25 13.81
C HIS A 64 22.03 5.96 13.59
N ALA A 65 21.65 5.42 12.43
CA ALA A 65 20.29 4.90 12.23
C ALA A 65 19.95 3.80 13.25
N ARG A 66 20.87 2.83 13.45
CA ARG A 66 20.75 1.79 14.48
C ARG A 66 20.61 2.40 15.87
N TYR A 67 21.43 3.40 16.23
CA TYR A 67 21.35 4.09 17.50
C TYR A 67 19.95 4.66 17.76
N PHE A 68 19.38 5.40 16.82
CA PHE A 68 18.03 5.98 16.98
C PHE A 68 16.95 4.90 17.13
N LEU A 69 17.03 3.83 16.34
CA LEU A 69 16.09 2.71 16.43
C LEU A 69 16.18 1.98 17.78
N GLU A 70 17.39 1.65 18.22
CA GLU A 70 17.60 0.92 19.46
C GLU A 70 17.43 1.77 20.73
N GLU A 71 17.61 3.09 20.63
CA GLU A 71 17.36 3.99 21.77
C GLU A 71 15.86 4.20 22.02
N ARG A 72 15.06 4.12 20.95
CA ARG A 72 13.60 4.22 21.07
C ARG A 72 13.05 3.09 21.90
N GLY A 73 12.23 3.47 22.90
CA GLY A 73 11.59 2.52 23.82
C GLY A 73 12.43 2.09 25.02
N LYS A 74 13.73 2.43 25.11
CA LYS A 74 14.51 2.24 26.35
C LYS A 74 13.99 3.12 27.47
N ASN A 75 13.64 4.35 27.17
CA ASN A 75 12.94 5.25 28.08
C ASN A 75 11.56 5.62 27.50
N PRO A 76 10.48 4.93 27.84
CA PRO A 76 9.14 5.27 27.37
C PRO A 76 8.68 6.71 27.71
N ALA A 77 9.19 7.26 28.80
CA ALA A 77 8.86 8.61 29.26
C ALA A 77 9.64 9.73 28.53
N PHE A 78 10.57 9.41 27.63
CA PHE A 78 11.47 10.37 26.97
C PHE A 78 10.77 11.65 26.48
N PHE A 79 9.68 11.54 25.73
CA PHE A 79 8.97 12.69 25.19
C PHE A 79 8.23 13.50 26.26
N ALA A 80 7.72 12.83 27.30
CA ALA A 80 7.09 13.53 28.44
C ALA A 80 8.14 14.31 29.27
N GLU A 81 9.31 13.73 29.50
CA GLU A 81 10.43 14.37 30.18
C GLU A 81 11.00 15.54 29.38
N GLU A 82 11.09 15.39 28.04
CA GLU A 82 11.53 16.46 27.18
C GLU A 82 10.53 17.61 27.15
N ALA A 83 9.23 17.32 27.03
CA ALA A 83 8.17 18.31 27.06
C ALA A 83 8.11 19.06 28.41
N ALA A 84 8.36 18.38 29.54
CA ALA A 84 8.40 19.00 30.85
C ALA A 84 9.55 20.03 31.03
N LYS A 85 10.59 19.95 30.20
CA LYS A 85 11.71 20.91 30.18
C LYS A 85 11.42 22.14 29.31
N ARG A 86 10.28 22.18 28.62
CA ARG A 86 9.88 23.23 27.68
C ARG A 86 8.48 23.74 28.05
N ASP A 87 8.22 25.00 27.85
CA ASP A 87 6.90 25.61 28.09
C ASP A 87 5.92 25.42 26.92
N TRP A 88 6.25 24.57 25.96
CA TRP A 88 5.41 24.33 24.79
C TRP A 88 5.45 22.87 24.32
N ASN A 89 4.35 22.44 23.73
CA ASN A 89 4.21 21.16 23.09
C ASN A 89 4.05 21.32 21.56
N HIS A 90 4.66 20.43 20.79
CA HIS A 90 4.68 20.54 19.34
C HIS A 90 3.48 19.82 18.72
N PHE A 91 2.71 20.50 17.86
CA PHE A 91 1.58 19.96 17.10
C PHE A 91 0.50 19.24 17.93
N GLY A 92 0.20 19.67 19.13
CA GLY A 92 -0.84 19.06 19.95
C GLY A 92 -0.55 17.61 20.36
N MET A 93 0.69 17.13 20.21
CA MET A 93 1.11 15.82 20.70
C MET A 93 0.79 15.66 22.17
N VAL A 94 0.33 14.49 22.57
CA VAL A 94 0.19 14.09 23.97
C VAL A 94 1.49 13.42 24.42
N PRO A 95 2.44 14.15 25.06
CA PRO A 95 3.77 13.61 25.38
C PRO A 95 3.73 12.37 26.28
N LYS A 96 2.62 12.20 27.02
CA LYS A 96 2.39 11.05 27.90
C LYS A 96 1.91 9.79 27.16
N ASP A 97 1.44 9.94 25.92
CA ASP A 97 1.08 8.79 25.07
C ASP A 97 2.33 8.14 24.51
N ILE A 98 2.86 7.17 25.23
CA ILE A 98 4.07 6.43 24.88
C ILE A 98 3.91 5.58 23.59
N LYS A 99 2.67 5.29 23.16
CA LYS A 99 2.38 4.56 21.93
C LYS A 99 2.43 5.47 20.70
N TYR A 100 2.12 6.74 20.83
CA TYR A 100 2.02 7.69 19.71
C TYR A 100 3.29 7.70 18.82
N ASN A 101 4.47 7.74 19.45
CA ASN A 101 5.78 7.71 18.79
C ASN A 101 6.45 6.33 18.84
N GLN A 102 5.72 5.24 19.05
CA GLN A 102 6.25 3.87 19.18
C GLN A 102 7.37 3.74 20.24
N SER A 103 7.32 4.54 21.33
CA SER A 103 8.32 4.51 22.40
C SER A 103 7.92 3.64 23.60
N HIS A 104 6.81 2.90 23.52
CA HIS A 104 6.26 2.08 24.58
C HIS A 104 7.11 0.83 24.91
N ALA A 105 7.91 0.35 23.96
CA ALA A 105 8.80 -0.79 24.10
C ALA A 105 9.96 -0.66 23.11
N THR A 106 11.05 -1.39 23.34
CA THR A 106 12.16 -1.47 22.39
C THR A 106 11.72 -2.12 21.07
N ILE A 107 12.41 -1.82 19.96
CA ILE A 107 12.05 -2.35 18.64
C ILE A 107 11.99 -3.88 18.57
N TYR A 108 12.73 -4.58 19.42
CA TYR A 108 12.72 -6.04 19.50
C TYR A 108 11.53 -6.61 20.27
N GLU A 109 10.89 -5.79 21.12
CA GLU A 109 9.82 -6.21 22.05
C GLU A 109 8.43 -5.76 21.60
N GLN A 110 8.33 -4.93 20.54
CA GLN A 110 7.04 -4.50 20.02
C GLN A 110 6.29 -5.67 19.39
N GLU A 111 5.05 -5.89 19.84
CA GLU A 111 4.20 -7.02 19.41
C GLU A 111 3.10 -6.58 18.43
N GLU A 112 2.70 -5.30 18.45
CA GLU A 112 1.64 -4.77 17.61
C GLU A 112 1.97 -3.39 17.05
N ALA A 113 1.41 -3.08 15.88
CA ALA A 113 1.45 -1.74 15.29
C ALA A 113 0.54 -0.79 16.07
N VAL A 114 1.11 0.28 16.64
CA VAL A 114 0.41 1.25 17.50
C VAL A 114 0.82 2.67 17.19
N GLY A 115 0.01 3.62 17.66
CA GLY A 115 0.27 5.05 17.55
C GLY A 115 0.15 5.57 16.12
N HIS A 116 0.81 6.67 15.82
CA HIS A 116 0.73 7.32 14.52
C HIS A 116 1.21 6.40 13.40
N SER A 117 0.34 6.16 12.41
CA SER A 117 0.55 5.11 11.41
C SER A 117 1.75 5.36 10.49
N VAL A 118 1.95 6.61 10.03
CA VAL A 118 3.10 6.96 9.17
C VAL A 118 4.41 6.79 9.93
N ARG A 119 4.50 7.27 11.16
CA ARG A 119 5.70 7.11 12.00
C ARG A 119 6.04 5.65 12.22
N ALA A 120 5.03 4.81 12.44
CA ALA A 120 5.20 3.38 12.61
C ALA A 120 5.81 2.73 11.36
N VAL A 121 5.17 2.87 10.19
CA VAL A 121 5.66 2.23 8.96
C VAL A 121 7.01 2.78 8.48
N TYR A 122 7.33 4.05 8.78
CA TYR A 122 8.65 4.60 8.50
C TYR A 122 9.72 4.00 9.41
N MET A 123 9.43 3.85 10.71
CA MET A 123 10.31 3.13 11.64
C MET A 123 10.53 1.70 11.17
N TYR A 124 9.45 0.98 10.83
CA TYR A 124 9.53 -0.42 10.37
C TYR A 124 10.30 -0.54 9.04
N THR A 125 10.20 0.45 8.16
CA THR A 125 11.01 0.53 6.94
C THR A 125 12.51 0.58 7.26
N ALA A 126 12.92 1.45 8.18
CA ALA A 126 14.32 1.56 8.59
C ALA A 126 14.80 0.31 9.35
N MET A 127 13.95 -0.30 10.21
CA MET A 127 14.23 -1.56 10.87
C MET A 127 14.49 -2.69 9.87
N ALA A 128 13.63 -2.84 8.86
CA ALA A 128 13.76 -3.88 7.84
C ALA A 128 14.98 -3.65 6.93
N ASP A 129 15.28 -2.39 6.57
CA ASP A 129 16.48 -2.07 5.79
C ASP A 129 17.76 -2.39 6.57
N LEU A 130 17.79 -2.08 7.86
CA LEU A 130 18.90 -2.39 8.74
C LEU A 130 19.05 -3.91 8.92
N ALA A 131 17.94 -4.63 9.16
CA ALA A 131 17.94 -6.09 9.29
C ALA A 131 18.49 -6.77 8.04
N ALA A 132 18.07 -6.33 6.85
CA ALA A 132 18.55 -6.85 5.58
C ALA A 132 20.05 -6.53 5.35
N THR A 133 20.49 -5.32 5.72
CA THR A 133 21.88 -4.88 5.53
C THR A 133 22.87 -5.61 6.42
N GLU A 134 22.45 -5.99 7.63
CA GLU A 134 23.31 -6.63 8.63
C GLU A 134 23.01 -8.12 8.83
N HIS A 135 22.02 -8.67 8.09
CA HIS A 135 21.52 -10.04 8.25
C HIS A 135 21.07 -10.34 9.69
N ASP A 136 20.39 -9.34 10.32
CA ASP A 136 19.89 -9.42 11.68
C ASP A 136 18.54 -10.14 11.73
N GLU A 137 18.56 -11.45 11.87
CA GLU A 137 17.37 -12.30 11.93
C GLU A 137 16.43 -11.95 13.12
N LYS A 138 16.98 -11.47 14.23
CA LYS A 138 16.17 -11.07 15.38
C LYS A 138 15.36 -9.80 15.07
N LEU A 139 15.99 -8.82 14.43
CA LEU A 139 15.32 -7.59 14.01
C LEU A 139 14.30 -7.89 12.90
N PHE A 140 14.64 -8.78 11.97
CA PHE A 140 13.71 -9.22 10.93
C PHE A 140 12.47 -9.91 11.53
N ALA A 141 12.63 -10.80 12.52
CA ALA A 141 11.51 -11.43 13.20
C ALA A 141 10.60 -10.41 13.91
N ALA A 142 11.16 -9.32 14.46
CA ALA A 142 10.36 -8.22 15.01
C ALA A 142 9.57 -7.51 13.88
N CYS A 143 10.20 -7.25 12.74
CA CYS A 143 9.51 -6.69 11.57
C CYS A 143 8.36 -7.59 11.08
N GLU A 144 8.56 -8.91 11.04
CA GLU A 144 7.50 -9.86 10.65
C GLU A 144 6.31 -9.86 11.61
N ARG A 145 6.54 -9.80 12.92
CA ARG A 145 5.44 -9.70 13.90
C ARG A 145 4.60 -8.44 13.66
N LEU A 146 5.26 -7.30 13.48
CA LEU A 146 4.60 -6.02 13.24
C LEU A 146 3.87 -6.01 11.89
N TRP A 147 4.49 -6.58 10.85
CA TRP A 147 3.87 -6.79 9.55
C TRP A 147 2.57 -7.59 9.66
N ASN A 148 2.63 -8.78 10.25
CA ASN A 148 1.47 -9.66 10.36
C ASN A 148 0.36 -9.03 11.21
N ASN A 149 0.69 -8.39 12.36
CA ASN A 149 -0.31 -7.68 13.16
C ASN A 149 -1.01 -6.58 12.33
N MET A 150 -0.24 -5.79 11.59
CA MET A 150 -0.77 -4.67 10.81
C MET A 150 -1.62 -5.15 9.63
N THR A 151 -1.08 -6.05 8.79
CA THR A 151 -1.72 -6.43 7.52
C THR A 151 -2.87 -7.43 7.68
N GLU A 152 -2.85 -8.24 8.74
CA GLU A 152 -3.89 -9.24 8.99
C GLU A 152 -5.02 -8.74 9.87
N LYS A 153 -4.82 -7.63 10.62
CA LYS A 153 -5.77 -7.21 11.65
C LYS A 153 -6.12 -5.71 11.67
N LYS A 154 -5.34 -4.86 11.00
CA LYS A 154 -5.47 -3.39 11.09
C LYS A 154 -5.42 -2.69 9.72
N MET A 155 -5.46 -3.44 8.63
CA MET A 155 -5.42 -2.93 7.26
C MET A 155 -6.80 -3.01 6.62
N TYR A 156 -7.25 -1.91 6.01
CA TYR A 156 -8.47 -1.86 5.22
C TYR A 156 -8.35 -2.67 3.91
N ILE A 157 -9.46 -3.00 3.29
CA ILE A 157 -9.48 -3.72 2.01
C ILE A 157 -8.72 -2.97 0.91
N THR A 158 -8.69 -1.64 0.97
CA THR A 158 -7.96 -0.76 0.05
C THR A 158 -6.44 -0.72 0.30
N GLY A 159 -5.97 -1.42 1.34
CA GLY A 159 -4.59 -1.37 1.80
C GLY A 159 -4.37 -0.33 2.91
N GLY A 160 -5.16 0.75 2.94
CA GLY A 160 -5.00 1.84 3.91
C GLY A 160 -4.87 1.37 5.35
N ILE A 161 -4.08 2.07 6.14
CA ILE A 161 -3.82 1.79 7.55
C ILE A 161 -3.96 3.04 8.41
N GLY A 162 -4.26 2.84 9.71
CA GLY A 162 -4.58 3.94 10.63
C GLY A 162 -6.06 4.28 10.58
N SER A 163 -6.82 3.90 11.61
CA SER A 163 -8.29 3.94 11.59
C SER A 163 -8.88 5.18 12.28
N THR A 164 -8.08 5.95 13.03
CA THR A 164 -8.57 7.14 13.77
C THR A 164 -7.86 8.41 13.38
N VAL A 165 -8.63 9.51 13.34
CA VAL A 165 -8.12 10.87 13.20
C VAL A 165 -7.34 11.30 14.45
N GLU A 166 -7.69 10.78 15.61
CA GLU A 166 -6.99 11.12 16.85
C GLU A 166 -5.58 10.52 16.84
N GLY A 167 -4.59 11.39 16.72
CA GLY A 167 -3.19 11.01 16.58
C GLY A 167 -2.86 10.38 15.23
N GLU A 168 -3.75 10.40 14.22
CA GLU A 168 -3.52 9.80 12.90
C GLU A 168 -3.07 8.32 13.03
N ALA A 169 -3.76 7.57 13.88
CA ALA A 169 -3.19 6.41 14.53
C ALA A 169 -3.91 5.09 14.23
N PHE A 170 -3.21 4.00 14.53
CA PHE A 170 -3.83 2.69 14.70
C PHE A 170 -4.71 2.67 15.95
N THR A 171 -5.82 1.93 15.87
CA THR A 171 -6.65 1.57 17.00
C THR A 171 -6.46 0.08 17.36
N LYS A 172 -7.46 -0.54 17.94
CA LYS A 172 -7.47 -1.96 18.28
C LYS A 172 -7.54 -2.83 17.02
N GLU A 173 -7.12 -4.08 17.15
CA GLU A 173 -7.31 -5.08 16.12
C GLU A 173 -8.78 -5.17 15.68
N TYR A 174 -9.04 -5.25 14.38
CA TYR A 174 -10.36 -5.34 13.74
C TYR A 174 -11.26 -4.12 13.93
N GLU A 175 -10.76 -3.00 14.46
CA GLU A 175 -11.49 -1.74 14.55
C GLU A 175 -11.21 -0.91 13.29
N LEU A 176 -12.08 -1.06 12.29
CA LEU A 176 -11.93 -0.51 10.94
C LEU A 176 -13.22 0.21 10.50
N PRO A 177 -13.56 1.37 11.08
CA PRO A 177 -14.73 2.14 10.69
C PRO A 177 -14.61 2.62 9.23
N ASN A 178 -15.70 2.58 8.45
CA ASN A 178 -15.69 2.95 7.04
C ASN A 178 -15.80 4.47 6.82
N ASP A 179 -16.73 5.10 7.49
CA ASP A 179 -17.09 6.52 7.38
C ASP A 179 -16.21 7.46 8.22
N MET A 180 -15.43 6.90 9.13
CA MET A 180 -14.46 7.61 9.98
C MET A 180 -13.02 7.16 9.73
N ALA A 181 -12.79 6.30 8.75
CA ALA A 181 -11.46 5.81 8.42
C ALA A 181 -10.50 6.99 8.17
N TYR A 182 -9.34 6.98 8.84
CA TYR A 182 -8.30 7.96 8.53
C TYR A 182 -7.52 7.54 7.29
N ALA A 183 -6.92 6.35 7.32
CA ALA A 183 -6.26 5.72 6.17
C ALA A 183 -5.44 6.75 5.36
N GLU A 184 -4.45 7.36 6.02
CA GLU A 184 -3.65 8.44 5.46
C GLU A 184 -2.87 7.98 4.22
N THR A 185 -2.87 8.79 3.17
CA THR A 185 -2.11 8.51 1.93
C THR A 185 -0.61 8.27 2.21
N CYS A 186 0.01 9.00 3.16
CA CYS A 186 1.40 8.77 3.54
C CYS A 186 1.61 7.42 4.24
N ALA A 187 0.63 6.93 4.99
CA ALA A 187 0.71 5.64 5.64
C ALA A 187 0.69 4.50 4.63
N SER A 188 -0.19 4.59 3.63
CA SER A 188 -0.23 3.67 2.48
C SER A 188 1.11 3.62 1.74
N ILE A 189 1.71 4.78 1.46
CA ILE A 189 3.02 4.88 0.82
C ILE A 189 4.12 4.28 1.72
N GLY A 190 4.09 4.56 3.01
CA GLY A 190 5.05 4.02 3.98
C GLY A 190 4.97 2.49 4.10
N LEU A 191 3.77 1.90 3.95
CA LEU A 191 3.62 0.44 3.92
C LEU A 191 4.30 -0.17 2.68
N VAL A 192 4.24 0.49 1.52
CA VAL A 192 4.99 0.05 0.33
C VAL A 192 6.51 0.14 0.56
N PHE A 193 6.99 1.17 1.25
CA PHE A 193 8.41 1.27 1.62
C PHE A 193 8.83 0.11 2.52
N PHE A 194 8.02 -0.21 3.53
CA PHE A 194 8.27 -1.32 4.44
C PHE A 194 8.24 -2.66 3.71
N ALA A 195 7.23 -2.92 2.87
CA ALA A 195 7.12 -4.12 2.06
C ALA A 195 8.36 -4.36 1.18
N LYS A 196 8.87 -3.30 0.54
CA LYS A 196 10.08 -3.38 -0.29
C LYS A 196 11.32 -3.78 0.50
N GLN A 197 11.47 -3.29 1.73
CA GLN A 197 12.60 -3.69 2.57
C GLN A 197 12.46 -5.13 3.08
N MET A 198 11.23 -5.56 3.40
CA MET A 198 10.96 -6.96 3.77
C MET A 198 11.32 -7.94 2.66
N LEU A 199 11.09 -7.58 1.38
CA LEU A 199 11.47 -8.39 0.22
C LEU A 199 12.99 -8.59 0.07
N LYS A 200 13.83 -7.77 0.69
CA LYS A 200 15.28 -7.98 0.69
C LYS A 200 15.70 -9.19 1.53
N MET A 201 15.03 -9.43 2.65
CA MET A 201 15.29 -10.56 3.54
C MET A 201 14.52 -11.81 3.14
N SER A 202 13.27 -11.63 2.70
CA SER A 202 12.38 -12.74 2.37
C SER A 202 11.62 -12.44 1.07
N LYS A 203 11.86 -13.24 0.05
CA LYS A 203 11.16 -13.12 -1.25
C LYS A 203 9.76 -13.74 -1.19
N ASN A 204 8.96 -13.30 -0.21
CA ASN A 204 7.59 -13.79 -0.01
C ASN A 204 6.58 -12.88 -0.70
N GLY A 205 5.71 -13.45 -1.54
CA GLY A 205 4.69 -12.74 -2.32
C GLY A 205 3.71 -11.91 -1.50
N LYS A 206 3.50 -12.23 -0.21
CA LYS A 206 2.64 -11.43 0.68
C LYS A 206 3.04 -9.94 0.74
N TYR A 207 4.33 -9.64 0.58
CA TYR A 207 4.81 -8.25 0.56
C TYR A 207 4.51 -7.58 -0.79
N ALA A 208 4.65 -8.30 -1.89
CA ALA A 208 4.29 -7.80 -3.21
C ALA A 208 2.76 -7.63 -3.36
N ASP A 209 1.95 -8.54 -2.81
CA ASP A 209 0.49 -8.41 -2.74
C ASP A 209 0.05 -7.13 -2.01
N ALA A 210 0.71 -6.80 -0.88
CA ALA A 210 0.42 -5.58 -0.15
C ALA A 210 0.84 -4.33 -0.96
N MET A 211 2.03 -4.34 -1.58
CA MET A 211 2.46 -3.24 -2.46
C MET A 211 1.47 -3.00 -3.59
N GLU A 212 1.01 -4.06 -4.24
CA GLU A 212 0.04 -3.98 -5.34
C GLU A 212 -1.30 -3.41 -4.87
N ARG A 213 -1.83 -3.91 -3.75
CA ARG A 213 -3.07 -3.43 -3.15
C ARG A 213 -3.01 -1.94 -2.83
N GLU A 214 -1.94 -1.50 -2.19
CA GLU A 214 -1.72 -0.09 -1.85
C GLU A 214 -1.63 0.78 -3.09
N LEU A 215 -0.83 0.38 -4.07
CA LEU A 215 -0.62 1.15 -5.30
C LEU A 215 -1.93 1.38 -6.07
N TYR A 216 -2.72 0.33 -6.29
CA TYR A 216 -3.94 0.42 -7.09
C TYR A 216 -5.16 0.95 -6.32
N ASN A 217 -5.08 1.15 -5.00
CA ASN A 217 -6.20 1.64 -4.21
C ASN A 217 -5.77 2.77 -3.25
N GLY A 218 -5.15 2.47 -2.10
CA GLY A 218 -4.88 3.43 -1.03
C GLY A 218 -3.97 4.60 -1.44
N ILE A 219 -3.05 4.39 -2.38
CA ILE A 219 -2.09 5.42 -2.81
C ILE A 219 -2.68 6.31 -3.90
N ILE A 220 -3.09 5.73 -5.05
CA ILE A 220 -3.54 6.56 -6.17
C ILE A 220 -4.89 7.21 -5.93
N SER A 221 -5.71 6.71 -4.98
CA SER A 221 -6.92 7.41 -4.53
C SER A 221 -6.60 8.77 -3.89
N GLY A 222 -5.41 8.93 -3.33
CA GLY A 222 -4.94 10.19 -2.76
C GLY A 222 -4.82 11.34 -3.78
N MET A 223 -4.84 11.06 -5.08
CA MET A 223 -4.67 12.06 -6.13
C MET A 223 -5.90 12.13 -7.03
N GLN A 224 -6.33 13.34 -7.37
CA GLN A 224 -7.35 13.56 -8.40
C GLN A 224 -6.80 13.12 -9.76
N LEU A 225 -7.67 12.66 -10.67
CA LEU A 225 -7.25 12.17 -11.98
C LEU A 225 -6.51 13.21 -12.85
N ASP A 226 -6.74 14.50 -12.58
CA ASP A 226 -6.01 15.60 -13.25
C ASP A 226 -4.69 15.99 -12.56
N GLY A 227 -4.35 15.34 -11.41
CA GLY A 227 -3.14 15.57 -10.64
C GLY A 227 -3.09 16.89 -9.85
N LYS A 228 -4.18 17.65 -9.74
CA LYS A 228 -4.17 19.01 -9.15
C LYS A 228 -4.67 19.09 -7.70
N ARG A 229 -5.38 18.07 -7.24
CA ARG A 229 -6.01 18.03 -5.93
C ARG A 229 -5.74 16.69 -5.25
N PHE A 230 -5.85 16.65 -3.92
CA PHE A 230 -5.35 15.51 -3.14
C PHE A 230 -6.29 15.17 -2.00
N PHE A 231 -6.38 13.88 -1.66
CA PHE A 231 -6.86 13.44 -0.35
C PHE A 231 -5.68 13.19 0.59
N TYR A 232 -5.85 13.63 1.82
CA TYR A 232 -5.03 13.25 2.96
C TYR A 232 -5.57 11.93 3.53
N VAL A 233 -6.87 11.88 3.75
CA VAL A 233 -7.67 10.80 4.33
C VAL A 233 -8.42 10.06 3.23
N ASN A 234 -8.43 8.72 3.29
CA ASN A 234 -9.07 7.87 2.29
C ASN A 234 -10.18 7.01 2.93
N PRO A 235 -11.40 7.54 3.11
CA PRO A 235 -12.52 6.83 3.69
C PRO A 235 -13.07 5.74 2.76
N LEU A 236 -13.84 4.79 3.33
CA LEU A 236 -14.53 3.77 2.58
C LEU A 236 -16.04 4.03 2.47
N GLU A 237 -16.51 5.07 3.14
CA GLU A 237 -17.88 5.57 3.04
C GLU A 237 -17.90 7.10 3.19
N VAL A 238 -18.69 7.78 2.34
CA VAL A 238 -18.87 9.22 2.36
C VAL A 238 -20.33 9.56 2.20
N ASN A 239 -20.84 10.41 3.09
CA ASN A 239 -22.22 10.91 3.12
C ASN A 239 -22.21 12.43 3.08
N PRO A 240 -22.58 13.10 1.97
CA PRO A 240 -22.72 14.55 1.90
C PRO A 240 -23.64 15.09 3.00
N GLY A 241 -23.28 16.21 3.62
CA GLY A 241 -23.98 16.80 4.77
C GLY A 241 -23.57 16.20 6.12
N VAL A 242 -22.80 15.09 6.13
CA VAL A 242 -22.20 14.49 7.33
C VAL A 242 -20.67 14.55 7.23
N SER A 243 -20.12 13.95 6.19
CA SER A 243 -18.68 13.90 5.94
C SER A 243 -18.15 15.31 5.67
N GLY A 244 -17.08 15.69 6.37
CA GLY A 244 -16.48 17.03 6.31
C GLY A 244 -17.19 18.11 7.12
N GLU A 245 -18.40 17.89 7.59
CA GLU A 245 -19.25 18.92 8.21
C GLU A 245 -19.52 18.68 9.69
N ILE A 246 -19.98 17.49 10.07
CA ILE A 246 -20.39 17.17 11.43
C ILE A 246 -19.18 16.88 12.32
N PHE A 247 -19.28 17.23 13.60
CA PHE A 247 -18.26 16.91 14.60
C PHE A 247 -17.99 15.39 14.61
N GLY A 248 -16.71 15.02 14.60
CA GLY A 248 -16.28 13.62 14.48
C GLY A 248 -15.98 13.19 13.03
N TYR A 249 -16.63 13.79 12.03
CA TYR A 249 -16.46 13.49 10.61
C TYR A 249 -15.72 14.57 9.81
N LYS A 250 -15.25 15.64 10.46
CA LYS A 250 -14.62 16.80 9.79
C LYS A 250 -13.37 16.46 8.99
N HIS A 251 -12.68 15.38 9.34
CA HIS A 251 -11.49 14.93 8.65
C HIS A 251 -11.81 14.17 7.35
N VAL A 252 -13.03 13.66 7.20
CA VAL A 252 -13.50 12.93 6.03
C VAL A 252 -14.03 13.92 5.00
N ILE A 253 -13.13 14.50 4.21
CA ILE A 253 -13.49 15.51 3.20
C ILE A 253 -14.00 14.81 1.94
N PRO A 254 -15.24 15.11 1.47
CA PRO A 254 -15.85 14.38 0.36
C PRO A 254 -15.30 14.76 -1.02
N GLU A 255 -14.60 15.87 -1.15
CA GLU A 255 -13.95 16.34 -2.37
C GLU A 255 -12.48 16.65 -2.12
N ARG A 256 -11.60 16.30 -3.06
CA ARG A 256 -10.16 16.58 -2.92
C ARG A 256 -9.89 18.07 -2.91
N PRO A 257 -9.29 18.66 -1.87
CA PRO A 257 -8.88 20.05 -1.86
C PRO A 257 -7.57 20.25 -2.64
N GLY A 258 -7.29 21.48 -3.05
CA GLY A 258 -6.04 21.85 -3.72
C GLY A 258 -4.82 21.79 -2.81
N TRP A 259 -5.01 21.93 -1.49
CA TRP A 259 -3.94 21.95 -0.51
C TRP A 259 -4.44 21.67 0.91
N TYR A 260 -3.53 21.29 1.80
CA TYR A 260 -3.76 21.09 3.23
C TYR A 260 -2.78 21.95 4.05
N ALA A 261 -3.13 22.28 5.29
CA ALA A 261 -2.24 22.98 6.23
C ALA A 261 -0.97 22.17 6.52
N CYS A 262 -1.09 20.84 6.64
CA CYS A 262 0.04 19.91 6.61
C CYS A 262 0.05 19.21 5.24
N ALA A 263 1.06 19.49 4.43
CA ALA A 263 1.12 19.04 3.05
C ALA A 263 2.14 17.89 2.84
N CYS A 264 2.09 16.84 3.67
CA CYS A 264 2.97 15.68 3.54
C CYS A 264 2.54 14.76 2.37
N CYS A 265 1.24 14.54 2.17
CA CYS A 265 0.73 13.58 1.21
C CYS A 265 1.02 13.92 -0.27
N PRO A 266 0.83 15.17 -0.77
CA PRO A 266 1.13 15.51 -2.15
C PRO A 266 2.59 15.23 -2.56
N PRO A 267 3.63 15.71 -1.85
CA PRO A 267 5.01 15.41 -2.21
C PRO A 267 5.37 13.94 -2.03
N ASN A 268 4.76 13.25 -1.07
CA ASN A 268 4.99 11.82 -0.89
C ASN A 268 4.39 10.98 -2.03
N LEU A 269 3.22 11.38 -2.57
CA LEU A 269 2.68 10.80 -3.81
C LEU A 269 3.64 10.98 -4.99
N VAL A 270 4.16 12.21 -5.18
CA VAL A 270 5.15 12.47 -6.24
C VAL A 270 6.40 11.61 -6.03
N ARG A 271 6.89 11.50 -4.80
CA ARG A 271 8.00 10.63 -4.42
C ARG A 271 7.73 9.17 -4.83
N MET A 272 6.54 8.64 -4.51
CA MET A 272 6.17 7.26 -4.82
C MET A 272 6.07 7.03 -6.33
N VAL A 273 5.31 7.85 -7.04
CA VAL A 273 5.06 7.70 -8.49
C VAL A 273 6.35 7.81 -9.29
N THR A 274 7.22 8.79 -8.97
CA THR A 274 8.48 8.99 -9.70
C THR A 274 9.54 7.93 -9.39
N SER A 275 9.40 7.18 -8.31
CA SER A 275 10.32 6.10 -7.92
C SER A 275 9.74 4.68 -8.10
N LEU A 276 8.59 4.55 -8.75
CA LEU A 276 7.84 3.29 -8.86
C LEU A 276 8.65 2.12 -9.42
N GLY A 277 9.54 2.38 -10.39
CA GLY A 277 10.43 1.37 -10.95
C GLY A 277 11.32 0.66 -9.93
N ARG A 278 11.66 1.32 -8.81
CA ARG A 278 12.45 0.71 -7.72
C ARG A 278 11.70 -0.35 -6.93
N TYR A 279 10.36 -0.29 -6.95
CA TYR A 279 9.50 -1.24 -6.25
C TYR A 279 9.13 -2.42 -7.13
N ALA A 280 9.23 -2.27 -8.45
CA ALA A 280 8.87 -3.30 -9.41
C ALA A 280 9.91 -4.43 -9.52
N TRP A 281 11.18 -4.16 -9.21
CA TRP A 281 12.27 -5.09 -9.43
C TRP A 281 13.22 -5.25 -8.25
N ASP A 282 13.81 -6.46 -8.17
CA ASP A 282 15.02 -6.77 -7.41
C ASP A 282 15.92 -7.67 -8.23
N GLU A 283 17.22 -7.69 -7.88
CA GLU A 283 18.19 -8.64 -8.40
C GLU A 283 19.07 -9.15 -7.25
N ASP A 284 19.36 -10.42 -7.28
CA ASP A 284 20.46 -11.04 -6.55
C ASP A 284 21.42 -11.76 -7.54
N ASP A 285 22.36 -12.55 -7.01
CA ASP A 285 23.43 -13.11 -7.85
C ASP A 285 22.94 -13.97 -9.03
N ASP A 286 21.83 -14.69 -8.86
CA ASP A 286 21.33 -15.66 -9.85
C ASP A 286 19.88 -15.43 -10.29
N VAL A 287 19.18 -14.43 -9.73
CA VAL A 287 17.74 -14.24 -9.97
C VAL A 287 17.41 -12.78 -10.19
N ILE A 288 16.58 -12.51 -11.20
CA ILE A 288 15.87 -11.25 -11.40
C ILE A 288 14.44 -11.43 -10.88
N TYR A 289 13.97 -10.58 -9.99
CA TYR A 289 12.61 -10.61 -9.43
C TYR A 289 11.76 -9.49 -10.01
N SER A 290 10.61 -9.84 -10.58
CA SER A 290 9.53 -8.92 -10.95
C SER A 290 8.43 -8.99 -9.88
N HIS A 291 8.21 -7.88 -9.16
CA HIS A 291 7.23 -7.80 -8.08
C HIS A 291 5.87 -7.28 -8.54
N LEU A 292 5.83 -6.47 -9.60
CA LEU A 292 4.63 -5.77 -10.06
C LEU A 292 4.48 -5.88 -11.58
N PHE A 293 3.27 -6.09 -12.07
CA PHE A 293 2.92 -6.19 -13.49
C PHE A 293 2.78 -4.81 -14.18
N ILE A 294 3.80 -3.97 -14.06
CA ILE A 294 3.80 -2.62 -14.63
C ILE A 294 4.51 -2.63 -15.98
N GLY A 295 3.84 -2.11 -17.03
CA GLY A 295 4.44 -1.95 -18.36
C GLY A 295 5.61 -0.98 -18.31
N GLN A 296 6.81 -1.45 -18.67
CA GLN A 296 8.06 -0.68 -18.57
C GLN A 296 9.22 -1.33 -19.34
N GLU A 297 10.31 -0.58 -19.46
CA GLU A 297 11.62 -1.11 -19.85
C GLU A 297 12.56 -1.02 -18.65
N ALA A 298 13.00 -2.17 -18.15
CA ALA A 298 13.92 -2.29 -17.01
C ALA A 298 15.33 -2.60 -17.51
N ARG A 299 16.31 -1.79 -17.09
CA ARG A 299 17.74 -2.02 -17.34
C ARG A 299 18.37 -2.58 -16.07
N LEU A 300 18.50 -3.91 -16.03
CA LEU A 300 19.01 -4.64 -14.88
C LEU A 300 20.46 -5.09 -15.15
N LYS A 301 21.13 -5.64 -14.14
CA LYS A 301 22.52 -6.06 -14.29
C LYS A 301 22.67 -7.19 -15.28
N LYS A 302 21.79 -8.22 -15.17
CA LYS A 302 21.84 -9.46 -15.97
C LYS A 302 21.15 -9.35 -17.32
N ALA A 303 20.10 -8.55 -17.43
CA ALA A 303 19.31 -8.40 -18.65
C ALA A 303 18.64 -7.03 -18.75
N ASP A 304 18.32 -6.61 -19.95
CA ASP A 304 17.28 -5.62 -20.19
C ASP A 304 15.97 -6.37 -20.41
N ILE A 305 14.90 -5.94 -19.73
CA ILE A 305 13.58 -6.59 -19.81
C ILE A 305 12.54 -5.54 -20.19
N LYS A 306 11.81 -5.82 -21.28
CA LYS A 306 10.64 -5.03 -21.67
C LYS A 306 9.39 -5.75 -21.22
N VAL A 307 8.57 -5.08 -20.40
CA VAL A 307 7.26 -5.58 -19.97
C VAL A 307 6.17 -4.86 -20.75
N VAL A 308 5.29 -5.63 -21.39
CA VAL A 308 4.05 -5.15 -21.99
C VAL A 308 2.90 -5.67 -21.15
N SER A 309 2.09 -4.76 -20.62
CA SER A 309 1.04 -5.08 -19.66
C SER A 309 -0.13 -4.14 -19.82
N GLU A 310 -1.35 -4.69 -19.88
CA GLU A 310 -2.61 -3.97 -19.75
C GLU A 310 -3.25 -4.19 -18.36
N TYR A 311 -2.47 -4.75 -17.42
CA TYR A 311 -2.88 -4.90 -16.02
C TYR A 311 -3.00 -3.53 -15.34
N PRO A 312 -4.02 -3.28 -14.51
CA PRO A 312 -4.93 -4.25 -13.90
C PRO A 312 -6.23 -4.51 -14.69
N TRP A 313 -6.32 -4.10 -15.94
CA TRP A 313 -7.56 -4.25 -16.72
C TRP A 313 -7.67 -5.57 -17.45
N LYS A 314 -6.55 -6.11 -17.91
CA LYS A 314 -6.46 -7.42 -18.55
C LYS A 314 -5.42 -8.28 -17.84
N GLY A 315 -5.69 -9.59 -17.80
CA GLY A 315 -4.83 -10.57 -17.17
C GLY A 315 -3.80 -11.17 -18.13
N HIS A 316 -3.14 -10.34 -18.95
CA HIS A 316 -2.07 -10.77 -19.85
C HIS A 316 -0.87 -9.84 -19.70
N VAL A 317 0.30 -10.44 -19.46
CA VAL A 317 1.57 -9.72 -19.28
C VAL A 317 2.67 -10.44 -20.03
N SER A 318 3.45 -9.72 -20.83
CA SER A 318 4.57 -10.24 -21.63
C SER A 318 5.88 -9.60 -21.19
N TYR A 319 6.91 -10.44 -21.04
CA TYR A 319 8.27 -10.08 -20.68
C TYR A 319 9.22 -10.47 -21.80
N SER A 320 9.75 -9.49 -22.56
CA SER A 320 10.79 -9.71 -23.55
C SER A 320 12.16 -9.53 -22.91
N ILE A 321 13.03 -10.52 -23.00
CA ILE A 321 14.31 -10.58 -22.31
C ILE A 321 15.46 -10.39 -23.32
N THR A 322 16.38 -9.48 -23.00
CA THR A 322 17.64 -9.28 -23.70
C THR A 322 18.78 -9.47 -22.70
N PRO A 323 19.41 -10.67 -22.66
CA PRO A 323 20.45 -10.98 -21.70
C PRO A 323 21.73 -10.16 -21.95
N LYS A 324 22.44 -9.79 -20.88
CA LYS A 324 23.75 -9.10 -20.94
C LYS A 324 24.92 -10.04 -20.69
N THR A 325 24.63 -11.23 -20.20
CA THR A 325 25.63 -12.29 -19.93
C THR A 325 25.23 -13.56 -20.65
N GLY A 326 26.21 -14.43 -20.92
CA GLY A 326 25.97 -15.77 -21.47
C GLY A 326 25.63 -16.83 -20.41
N ASP A 327 25.51 -16.40 -19.15
CA ASP A 327 25.25 -17.29 -18.00
C ASP A 327 23.76 -17.63 -17.88
N GLU A 328 23.50 -18.75 -17.25
CA GLU A 328 22.14 -19.14 -16.87
C GLU A 328 21.71 -18.38 -15.62
N PHE A 329 20.48 -17.82 -15.64
CA PHE A 329 19.88 -17.18 -14.48
C PHE A 329 18.36 -17.39 -14.46
N ALA A 330 17.73 -17.19 -13.31
CA ALA A 330 16.29 -17.27 -13.18
C ALA A 330 15.63 -15.91 -13.32
N VAL A 331 14.45 -15.87 -13.94
CA VAL A 331 13.49 -14.77 -13.83
C VAL A 331 12.37 -15.23 -12.91
N ALA A 332 12.22 -14.58 -11.77
CA ALA A 332 11.18 -14.84 -10.79
C ALA A 332 10.08 -13.80 -10.93
N ILE A 333 8.84 -14.22 -11.12
CA ILE A 333 7.71 -13.35 -11.33
C ILE A 333 6.68 -13.59 -10.22
N HIS A 334 6.30 -12.54 -9.52
CA HIS A 334 5.27 -12.58 -8.49
C HIS A 334 3.93 -13.00 -9.09
N ILE A 335 3.26 -13.94 -8.45
CA ILE A 335 1.90 -14.35 -8.77
C ILE A 335 0.99 -13.88 -7.64
N PRO A 336 0.12 -12.88 -7.89
CA PRO A 336 -0.77 -12.34 -6.87
C PRO A 336 -1.58 -13.41 -6.15
N GLY A 337 -1.63 -13.34 -4.84
CA GLY A 337 -2.27 -14.35 -3.98
C GLY A 337 -3.78 -14.52 -4.20
N TYR A 338 -4.44 -13.59 -4.90
CA TYR A 338 -5.84 -13.72 -5.26
C TYR A 338 -6.09 -14.58 -6.52
N LEU A 339 -5.06 -14.90 -7.30
CA LEU A 339 -5.20 -15.70 -8.52
C LEU A 339 -5.43 -17.18 -8.18
N LYS A 340 -6.50 -17.74 -8.71
CA LYS A 340 -6.82 -19.18 -8.57
C LYS A 340 -6.07 -20.03 -9.56
N SER A 341 -5.74 -19.49 -10.72
CA SER A 341 -5.03 -20.19 -11.80
C SER A 341 -4.38 -19.17 -12.73
N PHE A 342 -3.29 -19.57 -13.34
CA PHE A 342 -2.57 -18.82 -14.35
C PHE A 342 -1.95 -19.78 -15.37
N GLU A 343 -1.61 -19.26 -16.51
CA GLU A 343 -0.87 -19.97 -17.56
C GLU A 343 0.41 -19.21 -17.86
N VAL A 344 1.50 -19.96 -18.07
CA VAL A 344 2.81 -19.39 -18.40
C VAL A 344 3.33 -20.03 -19.66
N THR A 345 3.84 -19.21 -20.58
CA THR A 345 4.53 -19.68 -21.77
C THR A 345 5.94 -19.10 -21.86
N LEU A 346 6.84 -19.82 -22.51
CA LEU A 346 8.14 -19.34 -22.97
C LEU A 346 8.20 -19.52 -24.50
N ASN A 347 8.34 -18.42 -25.23
CA ASN A 347 8.34 -18.41 -26.70
C ASN A 347 7.12 -19.14 -27.30
N GLY A 348 5.94 -18.93 -26.71
CA GLY A 348 4.67 -19.56 -27.10
C GLY A 348 4.53 -21.02 -26.65
N MET A 349 5.52 -21.61 -26.03
CA MET A 349 5.47 -22.98 -25.51
C MET A 349 5.00 -22.95 -24.05
N ARG A 350 3.89 -23.64 -23.74
CA ARG A 350 3.35 -23.71 -22.39
C ARG A 350 4.31 -24.39 -21.44
N LEU A 351 4.66 -23.72 -20.36
CA LEU A 351 5.45 -24.28 -19.28
C LEU A 351 4.55 -25.01 -18.28
N LYS A 352 5.12 -26.04 -17.65
CA LYS A 352 4.50 -26.77 -16.54
C LYS A 352 5.34 -26.61 -15.28
N GLU A 353 4.72 -26.82 -14.14
CA GLU A 353 5.45 -26.88 -12.89
C GLU A 353 6.38 -28.10 -12.84
N ASN A 354 7.56 -27.94 -12.26
CA ASN A 354 8.60 -28.96 -12.20
C ASN A 354 8.15 -30.32 -11.64
N SER A 355 7.16 -30.32 -10.73
CA SER A 355 6.60 -31.54 -10.17
C SER A 355 5.85 -32.43 -11.18
N GLU A 356 5.50 -31.87 -12.35
CA GLU A 356 4.61 -32.50 -13.34
C GLU A 356 5.32 -32.94 -14.63
N THR A 357 6.62 -32.63 -14.83
CA THR A 357 7.24 -32.77 -16.14
C THR A 357 8.73 -33.18 -16.09
N LYS A 358 9.17 -33.86 -17.19
CA LYS A 358 10.58 -34.07 -17.55
C LYS A 358 11.04 -33.14 -18.67
N ALA A 359 10.34 -32.02 -18.89
CA ALA A 359 10.67 -31.04 -19.91
C ALA A 359 11.98 -30.31 -19.60
N ASP A 360 12.69 -29.89 -20.65
CA ASP A 360 13.96 -29.17 -20.51
C ASP A 360 13.78 -27.79 -19.90
N VAL A 361 12.59 -27.14 -20.06
CA VAL A 361 12.22 -25.84 -19.44
C VAL A 361 10.90 -25.99 -18.72
N PHE A 362 10.89 -25.57 -17.48
CA PHE A 362 9.74 -25.60 -16.57
C PHE A 362 9.80 -24.37 -15.63
N TYR A 363 8.75 -24.16 -14.84
CA TYR A 363 8.81 -23.23 -13.71
C TYR A 363 8.74 -24.00 -12.38
N SER A 364 9.31 -23.42 -11.34
CA SER A 364 9.03 -23.82 -9.96
C SER A 364 8.22 -22.71 -9.27
N TYR A 365 7.27 -23.09 -8.43
CA TYR A 365 6.47 -22.16 -7.65
C TYR A 365 6.85 -22.25 -6.18
N ARG A 366 7.22 -21.13 -5.58
CA ARG A 366 7.51 -21.03 -4.15
C ARG A 366 7.27 -19.62 -3.65
N ASP A 367 6.76 -19.50 -2.45
CA ASP A 367 6.59 -18.22 -1.72
C ASP A 367 5.89 -17.11 -2.52
N GLY A 368 4.94 -17.48 -3.41
CA GLY A 368 4.19 -16.54 -4.23
C GLY A 368 4.90 -16.11 -5.53
N TYR A 369 6.00 -16.76 -5.91
CA TYR A 369 6.73 -16.51 -7.17
C TYR A 369 6.86 -17.75 -8.02
N ILE A 370 6.72 -17.59 -9.33
CA ILE A 370 7.21 -18.57 -10.31
C ILE A 370 8.67 -18.24 -10.65
N TYR A 371 9.51 -19.25 -10.75
CA TYR A 371 10.92 -19.14 -11.11
C TYR A 371 11.14 -19.89 -12.41
N ILE A 372 11.55 -19.19 -13.45
CA ILE A 372 11.90 -19.77 -14.77
C ILE A 372 13.41 -19.61 -14.93
N LYS A 373 14.13 -20.73 -14.83
CA LYS A 373 15.57 -20.75 -14.99
C LYS A 373 15.92 -21.18 -16.41
N ASN A 374 16.72 -20.38 -17.12
CA ASN A 374 17.09 -20.65 -18.50
C ASN A 374 18.44 -20.01 -18.84
N LYS A 375 19.05 -20.52 -19.91
CA LYS A 375 20.10 -19.81 -20.65
C LYS A 375 19.40 -18.95 -21.69
N TRP A 376 19.19 -17.69 -21.34
CA TRP A 376 18.40 -16.76 -22.12
C TRP A 376 19.08 -16.35 -23.43
N HIS A 377 18.25 -16.09 -24.45
CA HIS A 377 18.65 -15.57 -25.76
C HIS A 377 17.91 -14.26 -26.02
N ASP A 378 18.44 -13.48 -26.97
CA ASP A 378 17.80 -12.23 -27.38
C ASP A 378 16.37 -12.47 -27.87
N ASN A 379 15.44 -11.69 -27.30
CA ASN A 379 14.01 -11.76 -27.59
C ASN A 379 13.30 -13.02 -27.09
N ASP A 380 13.86 -13.77 -26.13
CA ASP A 380 13.06 -14.74 -25.40
C ASP A 380 11.89 -14.05 -24.71
N VAL A 381 10.69 -14.61 -24.84
CA VAL A 381 9.46 -14.00 -24.31
C VAL A 381 8.78 -14.93 -23.32
N ILE A 382 8.61 -14.47 -22.10
CA ILE A 382 7.72 -15.07 -21.10
C ILE A 382 6.36 -14.37 -21.20
N GLU A 383 5.28 -15.14 -21.31
CA GLU A 383 3.92 -14.60 -21.21
C GLU A 383 3.19 -15.25 -20.05
N ILE A 384 2.45 -14.45 -19.31
CA ILE A 384 1.57 -14.89 -18.23
C ILE A 384 0.15 -14.46 -18.55
N SER A 385 -0.79 -15.39 -18.44
CA SER A 385 -2.21 -15.14 -18.64
C SER A 385 -3.02 -15.70 -17.48
N PHE A 386 -4.02 -14.93 -17.03
CA PHE A 386 -4.92 -15.29 -15.95
C PHE A 386 -6.27 -14.60 -16.07
N ASN A 387 -7.29 -15.13 -15.38
CA ASN A 387 -8.61 -14.54 -15.39
C ASN A 387 -8.69 -13.35 -14.44
N MET A 388 -9.43 -12.34 -14.87
CA MET A 388 -9.76 -11.13 -14.10
C MET A 388 -11.25 -11.16 -13.71
N ASP A 389 -11.62 -12.15 -12.92
CA ASP A 389 -13.00 -12.32 -12.47
C ASP A 389 -13.37 -11.30 -11.39
N ILE A 390 -14.67 -10.97 -11.30
CA ILE A 390 -15.21 -10.20 -10.18
C ILE A 390 -15.19 -11.10 -8.95
N ARG A 391 -14.59 -10.64 -7.87
CA ARG A 391 -14.52 -11.34 -6.59
C ARG A 391 -15.35 -10.62 -5.55
N VAL A 392 -16.13 -11.38 -4.80
CA VAL A 392 -16.82 -10.92 -3.60
C VAL A 392 -15.93 -11.16 -2.40
N ILE A 393 -15.65 -10.12 -1.64
CA ILE A 393 -14.78 -10.17 -0.47
C ILE A 393 -15.62 -9.90 0.78
N TYR A 394 -15.47 -10.75 1.77
CA TYR A 394 -16.11 -10.62 3.08
C TYR A 394 -15.07 -10.31 4.13
N ALA A 395 -15.39 -9.39 5.05
CA ALA A 395 -14.53 -9.10 6.18
C ALA A 395 -14.60 -10.20 7.24
N ASN A 396 -13.58 -10.27 8.08
CA ASN A 396 -13.63 -11.07 9.30
C ASN A 396 -14.78 -10.58 10.19
N THR A 397 -15.54 -11.51 10.80
CA THR A 397 -16.71 -11.17 11.63
C THR A 397 -16.37 -10.31 12.87
N LYS A 398 -15.10 -10.15 13.22
CA LYS A 398 -14.66 -9.20 14.25
C LYS A 398 -14.68 -7.76 13.78
N VAL A 399 -14.67 -7.50 12.47
CA VAL A 399 -14.87 -6.17 11.88
C VAL A 399 -16.38 -5.89 11.88
N ARG A 400 -16.85 -5.30 12.95
CA ARG A 400 -18.29 -5.15 13.22
C ARG A 400 -19.01 -4.31 12.17
N GLU A 401 -18.31 -3.33 11.58
CA GLU A 401 -18.89 -2.41 10.59
C GLU A 401 -19.25 -3.11 9.28
N ASP A 402 -18.61 -4.23 8.98
CA ASP A 402 -18.77 -4.94 7.71
C ASP A 402 -19.58 -6.22 7.85
N ILE A 403 -20.20 -6.46 9.01
CA ILE A 403 -21.09 -7.62 9.21
C ILE A 403 -22.31 -7.49 8.29
N GLY A 404 -22.56 -8.53 7.47
CA GLY A 404 -23.63 -8.51 6.48
C GLY A 404 -23.33 -7.71 5.22
N CYS A 405 -22.09 -7.24 5.07
CA CYS A 405 -21.61 -6.53 3.91
C CYS A 405 -20.60 -7.36 3.09
N ALA A 406 -20.43 -6.96 1.84
CA ALA A 406 -19.35 -7.43 0.99
C ALA A 406 -18.78 -6.26 0.16
N ALA A 407 -17.50 -6.37 -0.17
CA ALA A 407 -16.85 -5.49 -1.13
C ALA A 407 -16.56 -6.24 -2.43
N LEU A 408 -16.49 -5.51 -3.52
CA LEU A 408 -16.15 -6.06 -4.82
C LEU A 408 -14.70 -5.75 -5.18
N GLN A 409 -14.04 -6.74 -5.77
CA GLN A 409 -12.66 -6.64 -6.23
C GLN A 409 -12.50 -7.32 -7.59
N ARG A 410 -11.73 -6.71 -8.50
CA ARG A 410 -11.35 -7.32 -9.78
C ARG A 410 -9.85 -7.11 -9.99
N GLY A 411 -9.11 -8.20 -10.08
CA GLY A 411 -7.66 -8.12 -9.95
C GLY A 411 -7.27 -7.46 -8.61
N PRO A 412 -6.32 -6.51 -8.59
CA PRO A 412 -5.93 -5.77 -7.39
C PRO A 412 -6.90 -4.63 -7.03
N VAL A 413 -7.78 -4.24 -7.97
CA VAL A 413 -8.62 -3.04 -7.84
C VAL A 413 -9.84 -3.34 -6.98
N VAL A 414 -10.05 -2.56 -5.93
CA VAL A 414 -11.26 -2.47 -5.12
C VAL A 414 -12.26 -1.55 -5.83
N TYR A 415 -13.54 -1.85 -5.72
CA TYR A 415 -14.60 -1.07 -6.34
C TYR A 415 -15.44 -0.35 -5.29
N ALA A 416 -15.94 0.84 -5.67
CA ALA A 416 -16.84 1.65 -4.85
C ALA A 416 -18.09 2.00 -5.67
N PHE A 417 -19.19 2.20 -4.98
CA PHE A 417 -20.44 2.68 -5.54
C PHE A 417 -20.58 4.18 -5.25
N GLU A 418 -20.84 5.00 -6.27
CA GLU A 418 -21.10 6.42 -6.11
C GLU A 418 -22.58 6.76 -6.38
N GLY A 419 -23.10 7.76 -5.67
CA GLY A 419 -24.48 8.21 -5.80
C GLY A 419 -24.82 8.62 -7.24
N VAL A 420 -23.92 9.33 -7.90
CA VAL A 420 -24.12 9.83 -9.28
C VAL A 420 -24.45 8.73 -10.31
N ASP A 421 -24.04 7.49 -10.06
CA ASP A 421 -24.37 6.33 -10.89
C ASP A 421 -25.57 5.52 -10.36
N ASN A 422 -26.05 5.84 -9.16
CA ASN A 422 -26.98 5.01 -8.41
C ASN A 422 -28.15 5.82 -7.82
N ASP A 423 -28.72 6.74 -8.60
CA ASP A 423 -29.88 7.59 -8.26
C ASP A 423 -29.67 8.42 -6.97
N ASP A 424 -28.44 8.85 -6.69
CA ASP A 424 -28.02 9.60 -5.51
C ASP A 424 -28.34 8.92 -4.15
N ASP A 425 -28.51 7.59 -4.16
CA ASP A 425 -28.81 6.81 -2.97
C ASP A 425 -28.10 5.44 -2.97
N VAL A 426 -26.87 5.41 -2.51
CA VAL A 426 -26.11 4.15 -2.32
C VAL A 426 -26.39 3.47 -0.99
N GLN A 427 -27.00 4.19 -0.02
CA GLN A 427 -27.25 3.66 1.32
C GLN A 427 -28.42 2.66 1.32
N SER A 428 -29.37 2.82 0.41
CA SER A 428 -30.51 1.91 0.25
C SER A 428 -30.21 0.68 -0.59
N LEU A 429 -29.00 0.60 -1.21
CA LEU A 429 -28.62 -0.52 -2.07
C LEU A 429 -28.10 -1.72 -1.27
N MET A 430 -28.53 -2.92 -1.71
CA MET A 430 -27.98 -4.20 -1.29
C MET A 430 -27.55 -4.98 -2.54
N ILE A 431 -26.30 -5.44 -2.59
CA ILE A 431 -25.85 -6.25 -3.72
C ILE A 431 -26.39 -7.69 -3.61
N ASP A 432 -26.84 -8.24 -4.74
CA ASP A 432 -27.32 -9.62 -4.82
C ASP A 432 -26.19 -10.55 -5.27
N VAL A 433 -25.45 -11.06 -4.30
CA VAL A 433 -24.28 -11.92 -4.57
C VAL A 433 -24.66 -13.27 -5.18
N SER A 434 -25.89 -13.70 -5.03
CA SER A 434 -26.39 -14.96 -5.63
C SER A 434 -26.54 -14.84 -7.15
N ARG A 435 -26.69 -13.62 -7.65
CA ARG A 435 -26.84 -13.29 -9.06
C ARG A 435 -25.58 -12.66 -9.69
N LEU A 436 -24.42 -12.81 -9.05
CA LEU A 436 -23.18 -12.21 -9.55
C LEU A 436 -22.79 -12.72 -10.97
N ASN A 437 -23.24 -13.89 -11.35
CA ASN A 437 -23.07 -14.43 -12.72
C ASN A 437 -23.79 -13.60 -13.80
N GLU A 438 -24.74 -12.74 -13.41
CA GLU A 438 -25.41 -11.78 -14.30
C GLU A 438 -24.70 -10.43 -14.37
N ALA A 439 -23.66 -10.22 -13.55
CA ALA A 439 -22.88 -8.98 -13.55
C ALA A 439 -22.23 -8.74 -14.91
N GLN A 440 -22.17 -7.47 -15.32
CA GLN A 440 -21.56 -7.07 -16.57
C GLN A 440 -20.30 -6.25 -16.32
N ILE A 441 -19.27 -6.50 -17.13
CA ILE A 441 -18.00 -5.76 -17.10
C ILE A 441 -18.03 -4.77 -18.26
N GLN A 442 -18.01 -3.47 -17.94
CA GLN A 442 -18.01 -2.38 -18.91
C GLN A 442 -16.59 -1.87 -19.15
N THR A 443 -16.07 -2.05 -20.35
CA THR A 443 -14.70 -1.67 -20.73
C THR A 443 -14.63 -0.35 -21.49
N GLU A 444 -15.77 0.20 -21.90
CA GLU A 444 -15.88 1.42 -22.69
C GLU A 444 -16.45 2.58 -21.86
N ALA A 445 -15.81 2.86 -20.71
CA ALA A 445 -16.18 4.00 -19.88
C ALA A 445 -15.90 5.33 -20.59
N GLU A 446 -16.81 6.29 -20.43
CA GLU A 446 -16.73 7.61 -21.05
C GLU A 446 -16.34 8.71 -20.06
N GLY A 447 -16.09 9.91 -20.58
CA GLY A 447 -15.79 11.11 -19.79
C GLY A 447 -14.53 10.94 -18.93
N ILE A 448 -14.60 11.34 -17.66
CA ILE A 448 -13.47 11.29 -16.73
C ILE A 448 -13.09 9.85 -16.35
N LEU A 449 -13.98 8.89 -16.52
CA LEU A 449 -13.74 7.45 -16.25
C LEU A 449 -13.16 6.72 -17.47
N LYS A 450 -12.87 7.41 -18.57
CA LYS A 450 -12.36 6.80 -19.81
C LYS A 450 -11.13 5.94 -19.54
N GLY A 451 -11.17 4.70 -20.04
CA GLY A 451 -10.09 3.72 -19.88
C GLY A 451 -10.20 2.87 -18.61
N ALA A 452 -11.16 3.15 -17.73
CA ALA A 452 -11.46 2.29 -16.60
C ALA A 452 -12.39 1.14 -16.99
N VAL A 453 -12.34 0.07 -16.21
CA VAL A 453 -13.32 -1.01 -16.24
C VAL A 453 -14.33 -0.77 -15.13
N LEU A 454 -15.62 -0.69 -15.49
CA LEU A 454 -16.72 -0.52 -14.53
C LEU A 454 -17.47 -1.84 -14.37
N LEU A 455 -18.21 -1.97 -13.27
CA LEU A 455 -19.01 -3.17 -12.97
C LEU A 455 -20.48 -2.80 -12.82
N ASP A 456 -21.36 -3.45 -13.58
CA ASP A 456 -22.81 -3.37 -13.43
C ASP A 456 -23.27 -4.62 -12.70
N ILE A 457 -23.75 -4.45 -11.45
CA ILE A 457 -23.98 -5.52 -10.49
C ILE A 457 -25.48 -5.67 -10.20
N PRO A 458 -26.07 -6.87 -10.24
CA PRO A 458 -27.42 -7.12 -9.74
C PRO A 458 -27.54 -6.67 -8.28
N ALA A 459 -28.55 -5.87 -7.99
CA ALA A 459 -28.78 -5.30 -6.69
C ALA A 459 -30.27 -5.15 -6.39
N VAL A 460 -30.59 -4.86 -5.16
CA VAL A 460 -31.92 -4.50 -4.69
C VAL A 460 -31.85 -3.15 -4.02
N ARG A 461 -32.75 -2.25 -4.36
CA ARG A 461 -33.00 -0.99 -3.67
C ARG A 461 -34.10 -1.18 -2.65
N LEU A 462 -33.88 -0.69 -1.44
CA LEU A 462 -34.88 -0.67 -0.38
C LEU A 462 -35.66 0.64 -0.45
N GLU A 463 -36.98 0.58 -0.67
CA GLU A 463 -37.87 1.73 -0.69
C GLU A 463 -38.68 1.76 0.62
N SER A 464 -38.45 2.77 1.47
CA SER A 464 -39.17 2.98 2.72
C SER A 464 -40.29 4.02 2.55
N SER A 465 -41.18 4.11 3.54
CA SER A 465 -42.13 5.21 3.69
C SER A 465 -41.41 6.45 4.29
N ASP A 466 -42.09 7.59 4.27
CA ASP A 466 -41.58 8.84 4.89
C ASP A 466 -41.52 8.76 6.43
N ALA A 467 -42.12 7.75 7.04
CA ALA A 467 -42.11 7.53 8.49
C ALA A 467 -40.70 7.11 8.96
N LEU A 468 -40.22 7.72 10.04
CA LEU A 468 -38.90 7.39 10.62
C LEU A 468 -38.79 5.91 11.02
N TYR A 469 -39.87 5.34 11.54
CA TYR A 469 -39.98 3.93 11.93
C TYR A 469 -41.26 3.32 11.35
N SER A 470 -41.21 2.04 10.92
CA SER A 470 -42.33 1.31 10.39
C SER A 470 -42.31 -0.14 10.87
N GLU A 471 -43.49 -0.73 11.16
CA GLU A 471 -43.62 -2.17 11.40
C GLU A 471 -43.55 -3.00 10.12
N LYS A 472 -43.67 -2.33 8.96
CA LYS A 472 -43.56 -3.00 7.64
C LYS A 472 -42.12 -2.89 7.14
N PRO A 473 -41.54 -3.99 6.65
CA PRO A 473 -40.21 -3.93 6.02
C PRO A 473 -40.25 -3.02 4.77
N PRO A 474 -39.08 -2.41 4.40
CA PRO A 474 -38.99 -1.66 3.15
C PRO A 474 -39.34 -2.53 1.95
N ARG A 475 -39.96 -1.93 0.94
CA ARG A 475 -40.18 -2.59 -0.34
C ARG A 475 -38.88 -2.83 -1.05
N GLN A 476 -38.72 -4.00 -1.64
CA GLN A 476 -37.54 -4.35 -2.44
C GLN A 476 -37.82 -4.14 -3.92
N LYS A 477 -36.91 -3.45 -4.62
CA LYS A 477 -36.94 -3.23 -6.05
C LYS A 477 -35.64 -3.71 -6.68
N SER A 478 -35.71 -4.66 -7.60
CA SER A 478 -34.53 -5.11 -8.35
C SER A 478 -33.98 -3.98 -9.22
N VAL A 479 -32.68 -3.75 -9.16
CA VAL A 479 -31.96 -2.73 -9.92
C VAL A 479 -30.60 -3.28 -10.36
N ILE A 480 -29.94 -2.56 -11.25
CA ILE A 480 -28.50 -2.75 -11.54
C ILE A 480 -27.75 -1.60 -10.88
N ALA A 481 -26.81 -1.92 -10.01
CA ALA A 481 -25.96 -0.94 -9.37
C ALA A 481 -24.60 -0.87 -10.06
N ARG A 482 -24.12 0.35 -10.34
CA ARG A 482 -22.83 0.57 -10.97
C ARG A 482 -21.75 0.82 -9.95
N ALA A 483 -20.65 0.07 -10.05
CA ALA A 483 -19.44 0.25 -9.27
C ALA A 483 -18.29 0.71 -10.17
N ILE A 484 -17.48 1.61 -9.64
CA ILE A 484 -16.27 2.16 -10.28
C ILE A 484 -15.02 1.77 -9.48
N PRO A 485 -13.81 1.81 -10.07
CA PRO A 485 -12.57 1.65 -9.30
C PRO A 485 -12.51 2.63 -8.13
N TYR A 486 -12.23 2.13 -6.93
CA TYR A 486 -12.18 2.95 -5.72
C TYR A 486 -11.29 4.19 -5.87
N TYR A 487 -10.13 4.08 -6.49
CA TYR A 487 -9.24 5.24 -6.64
C TYR A 487 -9.82 6.37 -7.50
N MET A 488 -10.90 6.11 -8.24
CA MET A 488 -11.54 7.11 -9.10
C MET A 488 -12.70 7.85 -8.42
N TRP A 489 -13.11 7.46 -7.22
CA TRP A 489 -14.19 8.15 -6.52
C TRP A 489 -13.89 9.62 -6.25
N GLY A 490 -14.93 10.43 -6.06
CA GLY A 490 -14.80 11.86 -5.76
C GLY A 490 -14.17 12.70 -6.89
N ASN A 491 -14.24 12.24 -8.14
CA ASN A 491 -13.81 13.01 -9.32
C ASN A 491 -14.97 13.60 -10.12
N ARG A 492 -16.23 13.36 -9.70
CA ARG A 492 -17.44 13.76 -10.43
C ARG A 492 -18.35 14.69 -9.61
N GLY A 493 -17.75 15.45 -8.69
CA GLY A 493 -18.44 16.35 -7.77
C GLY A 493 -18.88 15.66 -6.49
N LEU A 494 -19.49 16.44 -5.61
CA LEU A 494 -19.97 16.01 -4.31
C LEU A 494 -21.11 14.98 -4.47
N ASN A 495 -20.88 13.76 -4.03
CA ASN A 495 -21.91 12.71 -3.99
C ASN A 495 -21.58 11.66 -2.94
N GLN A 496 -22.51 10.72 -2.70
CA GLN A 496 -22.28 9.59 -1.82
C GLN A 496 -21.24 8.63 -2.40
N MET A 497 -20.50 7.95 -1.53
CA MET A 497 -19.61 6.85 -1.93
C MET A 497 -19.65 5.75 -0.86
N ARG A 498 -19.63 4.49 -1.30
CA ARG A 498 -19.54 3.33 -0.40
C ARG A 498 -18.78 2.17 -1.03
N VAL A 499 -17.90 1.53 -0.26
CA VAL A 499 -17.14 0.32 -0.66
C VAL A 499 -17.82 -0.95 -0.17
N TRP A 500 -18.16 -1.02 1.11
CA TRP A 500 -18.79 -2.17 1.73
C TRP A 500 -20.31 -2.08 1.61
N MET A 501 -20.90 -2.91 0.76
CA MET A 501 -22.33 -2.92 0.49
C MET A 501 -23.03 -4.02 1.26
N HIS A 502 -24.19 -3.73 1.82
CA HIS A 502 -25.04 -4.79 2.35
C HIS A 502 -25.32 -5.84 1.28
N THR A 503 -25.43 -7.09 1.69
CA THR A 503 -25.68 -8.22 0.79
C THR A 503 -26.99 -8.91 1.09
N ILE A 504 -27.60 -9.46 0.03
CA ILE A 504 -28.67 -10.43 0.17
C ILE A 504 -28.01 -11.80 0.22
N TYR A 505 -28.27 -12.52 1.29
CA TYR A 505 -27.98 -13.96 1.43
C TYR A 505 -29.27 -14.72 1.12
N ASN A 506 -29.25 -15.61 0.15
CA ASN A 506 -30.34 -16.55 -0.11
C ASN A 506 -30.14 -17.83 0.69
#